data_69ddb4f769a19e844c0b17edb921630b
#
_entry.id   69ddb4f769a19e844c0b17edb921630b
#
_cell.length_a   1.000
_cell.length_b   1.000
_cell.length_c   1.000
_cell.angle_alpha   90.00
_cell.angle_beta   90.00
_cell.angle_gamma   90.00
#
_symmetry.space_group_name_H-M   'P 1'
#
loop_
_entity.id
_entity.type
_entity.pdbx_description
1 polymer ?
#
loop_
_entity_poly.entity_id
_entity_poly.type
_entity_poly.pdbx_seq_one_letter_code
_entity_poly.pdbx_strand_id
1 'polypeptide(L)'
;MRTRSVVLMTILLICFGFSQLWAESKTEKPAASAAQAWLSLIDKANYSDSWNEASTYFRGAVTEQNWVASMVAFRKPLGKLISRKITKTKESSTLPGAPDGRYVVMSFKTAFEQKKSAIETVTFMLDSDGKWKAAGYFIK
;
A
#
# COMPACT_ATOMS: atom_id res chain seq x y z
N MET A 1 -73.37 26.55 -2.04
CA MET A 1 -72.06 26.77 -2.71
C MET A 1 -71.00 26.01 -1.93
N ARG A 2 -70.55 24.88 -2.51
CA ARG A 2 -69.54 24.04 -1.86
C ARG A 2 -68.18 24.28 -2.55
N THR A 3 -67.28 24.99 -1.84
CA THR A 3 -65.88 25.13 -2.23
C THR A 3 -65.12 23.87 -1.94
N ARG A 4 -64.64 23.18 -2.97
CA ARG A 4 -63.75 22.04 -2.85
C ARG A 4 -62.31 22.56 -2.81
N SER A 5 -61.71 22.50 -1.62
CA SER A 5 -60.26 22.71 -1.42
C SER A 5 -59.50 21.54 -1.98
N VAL A 6 -58.71 21.75 -3.03
CA VAL A 6 -57.76 20.82 -3.55
C VAL A 6 -56.47 20.98 -2.72
N VAL A 7 -56.17 19.97 -1.88
CA VAL A 7 -54.89 19.92 -1.16
C VAL A 7 -53.86 19.34 -2.12
N LEU A 8 -52.97 20.15 -2.62
CA LEU A 8 -51.78 19.72 -3.39
C LEU A 8 -50.78 19.15 -2.42
N MET A 9 -50.67 17.83 -2.41
CA MET A 9 -49.65 17.10 -1.65
C MET A 9 -48.38 17.06 -2.45
N THR A 10 -47.46 17.96 -2.14
CA THR A 10 -46.10 18.01 -2.69
C THR A 10 -45.27 16.91 -2.07
N ILE A 11 -45.04 15.84 -2.81
CA ILE A 11 -44.11 14.77 -2.42
C ILE A 11 -42.71 15.28 -2.66
N LEU A 12 -42.01 15.63 -1.57
CA LEU A 12 -40.60 15.97 -1.58
C LEU A 12 -39.80 14.67 -1.65
N LEU A 13 -39.34 14.29 -2.85
CA LEU A 13 -38.39 13.21 -3.07
C LEU A 13 -37.01 13.64 -2.53
N ILE A 14 -36.73 13.26 -1.30
CA ILE A 14 -35.38 13.38 -0.73
C ILE A 14 -34.55 12.26 -1.35
N CYS A 15 -33.80 12.58 -2.41
CA CYS A 15 -32.72 11.74 -2.89
C CYS A 15 -31.63 11.68 -1.84
N PHE A 16 -31.68 10.69 -0.95
CA PHE A 16 -30.54 10.33 -0.12
C PHE A 16 -29.47 9.74 -1.04
N GLY A 17 -28.57 10.61 -1.51
CA GLY A 17 -27.35 10.20 -2.13
C GLY A 17 -26.54 9.43 -1.09
N PHE A 18 -26.54 8.10 -1.19
CA PHE A 18 -25.58 7.25 -0.48
C PHE A 18 -24.20 7.53 -1.07
N SER A 19 -23.53 8.56 -0.54
CA SER A 19 -22.08 8.66 -0.68
C SER A 19 -21.52 7.49 0.10
N GLN A 20 -21.19 6.42 -0.59
CA GLN A 20 -20.35 5.37 -0.03
C GLN A 20 -18.97 6.01 0.17
N LEU A 21 -18.76 6.62 1.31
CA LEU A 21 -17.45 6.89 1.87
C LEU A 21 -16.81 5.51 2.07
N TRP A 22 -15.91 5.16 1.18
CA TRP A 22 -14.98 4.08 1.39
C TRP A 22 -14.15 4.50 2.60
N ALA A 23 -14.53 4.01 3.77
CA ALA A 23 -13.75 4.20 4.99
C ALA A 23 -12.44 3.43 4.77
N GLU A 24 -11.40 4.16 4.36
CA GLU A 24 -10.03 3.65 4.36
C GLU A 24 -9.74 3.16 5.78
N SER A 25 -9.39 1.89 5.91
CA SER A 25 -9.12 1.28 7.20
C SER A 25 -8.08 2.10 7.96
N LYS A 26 -8.29 2.29 9.26
CA LYS A 26 -7.34 2.99 10.15
C LYS A 26 -5.92 2.40 10.09
N THR A 27 -5.78 1.19 9.59
CA THR A 27 -4.54 0.44 9.46
C THR A 27 -3.85 0.65 8.12
N GLU A 28 -4.62 0.73 7.03
CA GLU A 28 -4.09 0.82 5.66
C GLU A 28 -3.36 2.13 5.41
N LYS A 29 -3.89 3.25 5.87
CA LYS A 29 -3.30 4.57 5.64
C LYS A 29 -1.92 4.75 6.26
N PRO A 30 -1.67 4.43 7.54
CA PRO A 30 -0.31 4.46 8.10
C PRO A 30 0.66 3.51 7.42
N ALA A 31 0.21 2.31 7.05
CA ALA A 31 1.03 1.33 6.33
C ALA A 31 1.39 1.84 4.93
N ALA A 32 0.45 2.44 4.20
CA ALA A 32 0.69 3.01 2.87
C ALA A 32 1.68 4.18 2.91
N SER A 33 1.57 5.07 3.90
CA SER A 33 2.52 6.16 4.11
C SER A 33 3.93 5.64 4.39
N ALA A 34 4.06 4.64 5.25
CA ALA A 34 5.33 4.01 5.55
C ALA A 34 5.94 3.31 4.32
N ALA A 35 5.09 2.65 3.52
CA ALA A 35 5.52 2.00 2.28
C ALA A 35 6.05 2.99 1.25
N GLN A 36 5.39 4.11 1.07
CA GLN A 36 5.85 5.16 0.14
C GLN A 36 7.20 5.74 0.57
N ALA A 37 7.40 6.02 1.85
CA ALA A 37 8.66 6.49 2.38
C ALA A 37 9.79 5.47 2.18
N TRP A 38 9.51 4.20 2.43
CA TRP A 38 10.48 3.12 2.27
C TRP A 38 10.83 2.88 0.78
N LEU A 39 9.84 2.88 -0.10
CA LEU A 39 10.06 2.76 -1.55
C LEU A 39 10.91 3.90 -2.10
N SER A 40 10.81 5.10 -1.52
CA SER A 40 11.67 6.23 -1.87
C SER A 40 13.15 5.94 -1.63
N LEU A 41 13.51 5.19 -0.59
CA LEU A 41 14.89 4.76 -0.35
C LEU A 41 15.38 3.85 -1.48
N ILE A 42 14.55 2.91 -1.90
CA ILE A 42 14.84 1.98 -3.00
C ILE A 42 14.98 2.74 -4.33
N ASP A 43 14.11 3.70 -4.60
CA ASP A 43 14.16 4.53 -5.82
C ASP A 43 15.43 5.37 -5.90
N LYS A 44 15.98 5.78 -4.77
CA LYS A 44 17.26 6.52 -4.66
C LYS A 44 18.48 5.60 -4.61
N ALA A 45 18.32 4.30 -4.76
CA ALA A 45 19.36 3.29 -4.60
C ALA A 45 19.99 3.24 -3.18
N ASN A 46 19.30 3.74 -2.19
CA ASN A 46 19.69 3.63 -0.77
C ASN A 46 19.27 2.26 -0.22
N TYR A 47 19.80 1.19 -0.80
CA TYR A 47 19.38 -0.17 -0.49
C TYR A 47 19.76 -0.61 0.92
N SER A 48 20.93 -0.22 1.39
CA SER A 48 21.37 -0.47 2.77
C SER A 48 20.43 0.19 3.79
N ASP A 49 20.07 1.46 3.58
CA ASP A 49 19.13 2.16 4.45
C ASP A 49 17.73 1.50 4.39
N SER A 50 17.28 1.05 3.22
CA SER A 50 16.01 0.35 3.10
C SER A 50 15.99 -0.96 3.90
N TRP A 51 17.12 -1.68 3.99
CA TRP A 51 17.25 -2.85 4.84
C TRP A 51 17.23 -2.48 6.32
N ASN A 52 17.96 -1.45 6.72
CA ASN A 52 17.99 -0.97 8.10
C ASN A 52 16.59 -0.53 8.60
N GLU A 53 15.79 0.09 7.73
CA GLU A 53 14.42 0.53 8.02
C GLU A 53 13.37 -0.59 7.90
N ALA A 54 13.74 -1.77 7.41
CA ALA A 54 12.84 -2.90 7.32
C ALA A 54 12.53 -3.51 8.70
N SER A 55 11.50 -4.36 8.75
CA SER A 55 11.07 -5.01 9.98
C SER A 55 12.15 -5.93 10.55
N THR A 56 12.07 -6.18 11.85
CA THR A 56 12.92 -7.14 12.54
C THR A 56 12.82 -8.53 11.89
N TYR A 57 11.59 -8.92 11.49
CA TYR A 57 11.36 -10.18 10.77
C TYR A 57 12.13 -10.22 9.44
N PHE A 58 12.02 -9.18 8.62
CA PHE A 58 12.69 -9.12 7.32
C PHE A 58 14.22 -9.18 7.47
N ARG A 59 14.78 -8.40 8.40
CA ARG A 59 16.22 -8.38 8.66
C ARG A 59 16.76 -9.70 9.22
N GLY A 60 15.91 -10.46 9.92
CA GLY A 60 16.24 -11.81 10.36
C GLY A 60 16.20 -12.85 9.23
N ALA A 61 15.37 -12.63 8.21
CA ALA A 61 15.20 -13.55 7.08
C ALA A 61 16.20 -13.29 5.93
N VAL A 62 16.62 -12.05 5.74
CA VAL A 62 17.52 -11.62 4.65
C VAL A 62 18.64 -10.76 5.22
N THR A 63 19.89 -11.13 4.96
CA THR A 63 21.03 -10.31 5.33
C THR A 63 21.08 -9.02 4.50
N GLU A 64 21.66 -7.96 5.05
CA GLU A 64 21.86 -6.71 4.33
C GLU A 64 22.60 -6.93 3.01
N GLN A 65 23.67 -7.72 3.03
CA GLN A 65 24.46 -8.03 1.84
C GLN A 65 23.61 -8.69 0.73
N ASN A 66 22.81 -9.68 1.09
CA ASN A 66 21.93 -10.37 0.14
C ASN A 66 20.84 -9.44 -0.38
N TRP A 67 20.29 -8.59 0.46
CA TRP A 67 19.29 -7.60 0.06
C TRP A 67 19.86 -6.60 -0.94
N VAL A 68 20.99 -5.98 -0.62
CA VAL A 68 21.67 -5.04 -1.51
C VAL A 68 22.01 -5.69 -2.85
N ALA A 69 22.57 -6.90 -2.83
CA ALA A 69 22.88 -7.66 -4.04
C ALA A 69 21.63 -7.92 -4.89
N SER A 70 20.52 -8.29 -4.27
CA SER A 70 19.23 -8.50 -4.96
C SER A 70 18.71 -7.21 -5.60
N MET A 71 18.79 -6.08 -4.90
CA MET A 71 18.36 -4.79 -5.44
C MET A 71 19.24 -4.32 -6.60
N VAL A 72 20.54 -4.54 -6.52
CA VAL A 72 21.47 -4.26 -7.61
C VAL A 72 21.18 -5.14 -8.84
N ALA A 73 20.80 -6.39 -8.62
CA ALA A 73 20.49 -7.32 -9.71
C ALA A 73 19.11 -7.07 -10.36
N PHE A 74 18.08 -6.77 -9.58
CA PHE A 74 16.69 -6.76 -10.05
C PHE A 74 16.06 -5.38 -10.12
N ARG A 75 16.39 -4.46 -9.21
CA ARG A 75 15.78 -3.11 -9.20
C ARG A 75 16.61 -2.10 -9.98
N LYS A 76 17.91 -2.06 -9.76
CA LYS A 76 18.81 -1.07 -10.38
C LYS A 76 18.73 -1.04 -11.91
N PRO A 77 18.68 -2.20 -12.63
CA PRO A 77 18.59 -2.21 -14.08
C PRO A 77 17.30 -1.59 -14.65
N LEU A 78 16.25 -1.45 -13.83
CA LEU A 78 14.98 -0.86 -14.28
C LEU A 78 15.05 0.65 -14.44
N GLY A 79 16.10 1.28 -13.90
CA GLY A 79 16.31 2.72 -13.99
C GLY A 79 15.41 3.53 -13.05
N LYS A 80 15.24 4.80 -13.36
CA LYS A 80 14.46 5.72 -12.53
C LYS A 80 12.97 5.41 -12.54
N LEU A 81 12.32 5.68 -11.42
CA LEU A 81 10.87 5.68 -11.30
C LEU A 81 10.28 6.78 -12.19
N ILE A 82 9.31 6.42 -13.04
CA ILE A 82 8.52 7.37 -13.83
C ILE A 82 7.20 7.67 -13.13
N SER A 83 6.46 6.61 -12.74
CA SER A 83 5.17 6.73 -12.04
C SER A 83 4.88 5.52 -11.19
N ARG A 84 4.15 5.72 -10.10
CA ARG A 84 3.69 4.66 -9.19
C ARG A 84 2.31 4.98 -8.66
N LYS A 85 1.40 4.03 -8.76
CA LYS A 85 0.04 4.16 -8.26
C LYS A 85 -0.37 2.89 -7.52
N ILE A 86 -0.87 3.04 -6.30
CA ILE A 86 -1.45 1.94 -5.55
C ILE A 86 -2.73 1.45 -6.24
N THR A 87 -2.85 0.13 -6.44
CA THR A 87 -4.00 -0.49 -7.12
C THR A 87 -4.76 -1.44 -6.23
N LYS A 88 -4.11 -1.97 -5.19
CA LYS A 88 -4.73 -2.91 -4.27
C LYS A 88 -4.07 -2.82 -2.90
N THR A 89 -4.89 -2.89 -1.87
CA THR A 89 -4.47 -2.99 -0.48
C THR A 89 -5.24 -4.11 0.19
N LYS A 90 -4.57 -4.95 0.95
CA LYS A 90 -5.18 -6.06 1.69
C LYS A 90 -4.56 -6.19 3.06
N GLU A 91 -5.39 -6.13 4.11
CA GLU A 91 -4.99 -6.48 5.47
C GLU A 91 -5.00 -8.00 5.65
N SER A 92 -4.08 -8.50 6.47
CA SER A 92 -4.04 -9.91 6.87
C SER A 92 -3.42 -10.04 8.27
N SER A 93 -3.88 -11.03 9.02
CA SER A 93 -3.28 -11.44 10.31
C SER A 93 -2.31 -12.61 10.15
N THR A 94 -2.30 -13.24 8.99
CA THR A 94 -1.47 -14.39 8.67
C THR A 94 -0.91 -14.27 7.26
N LEU A 95 0.34 -14.68 7.07
CA LEU A 95 0.96 -14.84 5.76
C LEU A 95 1.74 -16.15 5.73
N PRO A 96 1.76 -16.89 4.59
CA PRO A 96 2.53 -18.11 4.46
C PRO A 96 4.01 -17.88 4.77
N GLY A 97 4.59 -18.67 5.67
CA GLY A 97 6.01 -18.61 6.03
C GLY A 97 6.40 -17.47 6.95
N ALA A 98 5.46 -16.66 7.42
CA ALA A 98 5.69 -15.56 8.35
C ALA A 98 4.97 -15.79 9.69
N PRO A 99 5.41 -15.17 10.79
CA PRO A 99 4.71 -15.24 12.06
C PRO A 99 3.34 -14.55 11.97
N ASP A 100 2.39 -14.95 12.80
CA ASP A 100 1.12 -14.26 12.95
C ASP A 100 1.37 -12.83 13.42
N GLY A 101 0.57 -11.89 12.92
CA GLY A 101 0.73 -10.48 13.24
C GLY A 101 -0.26 -9.60 12.49
N ARG A 102 0.10 -8.35 12.28
CA ARG A 102 -0.70 -7.42 11.48
C ARG A 102 0.09 -7.06 10.23
N TYR A 103 -0.48 -7.36 9.08
CA TYR A 103 0.13 -7.17 7.78
C TYR A 103 -0.77 -6.34 6.86
N VAL A 104 -0.15 -5.56 6.01
CA VAL A 104 -0.80 -4.89 4.88
C VAL A 104 0.00 -5.21 3.62
N VAL A 105 -0.63 -5.87 2.67
CA VAL A 105 -0.06 -6.17 1.36
C VAL A 105 -0.58 -5.15 0.37
N MET A 106 0.32 -4.44 -0.28
CA MET A 106 0.01 -3.39 -1.24
C MET A 106 0.59 -3.73 -2.61
N SER A 107 -0.22 -3.53 -3.64
CA SER A 107 0.20 -3.66 -5.03
C SER A 107 0.19 -2.30 -5.70
N PHE A 108 1.24 -2.01 -6.44
CA PHE A 108 1.39 -0.77 -7.19
C PHE A 108 1.57 -1.07 -8.68
N LYS A 109 0.84 -0.34 -9.51
CA LYS A 109 1.15 -0.23 -10.94
C LYS A 109 2.25 0.79 -11.08
N THR A 110 3.39 0.36 -11.60
CA THR A 110 4.62 1.16 -11.64
C THR A 110 5.19 1.19 -13.04
N ALA A 111 5.73 2.34 -13.43
CA ALA A 111 6.53 2.51 -14.63
C ALA A 111 7.94 2.95 -14.24
N PHE A 112 8.93 2.23 -14.72
CA PHE A 112 10.34 2.58 -14.64
C PHE A 112 10.88 2.89 -16.04
N GLU A 113 12.01 3.57 -16.14
CA GLU A 113 12.61 3.91 -17.44
C GLU A 113 12.80 2.69 -18.35
N GLN A 114 13.25 1.55 -17.80
CA GLN A 114 13.54 0.33 -18.56
C GLN A 114 12.44 -0.75 -18.42
N LYS A 115 11.36 -0.48 -17.68
CA LYS A 115 10.20 -1.35 -17.55
C LYS A 115 8.94 -0.50 -17.38
N LYS A 116 8.27 -0.22 -18.49
CA LYS A 116 7.10 0.69 -18.54
C LYS A 116 5.85 0.13 -17.88
N SER A 117 5.75 -1.20 -17.74
CA SER A 117 4.62 -1.85 -17.09
C SER A 117 5.14 -2.87 -16.09
N ALA A 118 5.13 -2.49 -14.83
CA ALA A 118 5.54 -3.34 -13.71
C ALA A 118 4.47 -3.36 -12.63
N ILE A 119 4.46 -4.43 -11.85
CA ILE A 119 3.69 -4.52 -10.61
C ILE A 119 4.68 -4.69 -9.47
N GLU A 120 4.70 -3.73 -8.55
CA GLU A 120 5.42 -3.86 -7.30
C GLU A 120 4.47 -4.37 -6.23
N THR A 121 4.86 -5.40 -5.51
CA THR A 121 4.14 -5.90 -4.33
C THR A 121 4.98 -5.66 -3.11
N VAL A 122 4.43 -4.93 -2.15
CA VAL A 122 5.10 -4.56 -0.91
C VAL A 122 4.26 -5.08 0.24
N THR A 123 4.89 -5.80 1.15
CA THR A 123 4.26 -6.24 2.39
C THR A 123 4.84 -5.44 3.54
N PHE A 124 3.98 -4.77 4.29
CA PHE A 124 4.33 -4.12 5.54
C PHE A 124 3.74 -4.86 6.72
N MET A 125 4.43 -4.84 7.85
CA MET A 125 3.94 -5.38 9.11
C MET A 125 4.09 -4.35 10.22
N LEU A 126 3.21 -4.47 11.22
CA LEU A 126 3.34 -3.72 12.45
C LEU A 126 4.43 -4.42 13.28
N ASP A 127 5.59 -3.78 13.40
CA ASP A 127 6.73 -4.32 14.15
C ASP A 127 6.54 -4.10 15.66
N SER A 128 7.37 -4.74 16.46
CA SER A 128 7.30 -4.72 17.92
C SER A 128 7.42 -3.32 18.55
N ASP A 129 8.02 -2.37 17.82
CA ASP A 129 8.10 -0.96 18.22
C ASP A 129 6.84 -0.13 17.91
N GLY A 130 5.79 -0.76 17.38
CA GLY A 130 4.53 -0.11 17.01
C GLY A 130 4.59 0.64 15.66
N LYS A 131 5.64 0.45 14.88
CA LYS A 131 5.80 1.08 13.57
C LYS A 131 5.55 0.10 12.44
N TRP A 132 4.94 0.59 11.35
CA TRP A 132 4.80 -0.17 10.12
C TRP A 132 6.12 -0.22 9.36
N LYS A 133 6.61 -1.43 9.10
CA LYS A 133 7.91 -1.68 8.46
C LYS A 133 7.81 -2.74 7.38
N ALA A 134 8.70 -2.65 6.40
CA ALA A 134 8.73 -3.59 5.28
C ALA A 134 9.03 -5.02 5.76
N ALA A 135 8.21 -5.96 5.30
CA ALA A 135 8.36 -7.39 5.53
C ALA A 135 8.59 -8.18 4.23
N GLY A 136 8.38 -7.57 3.08
CA GLY A 136 8.61 -8.16 1.78
C GLY A 136 8.46 -7.17 0.65
N TYR A 137 9.16 -7.43 -0.46
CA TYR A 137 9.11 -6.62 -1.67
C TYR A 137 9.49 -7.47 -2.88
N PHE A 138 8.73 -7.36 -3.96
CA PHE A 138 9.15 -7.88 -5.25
C PHE A 138 8.52 -7.12 -6.41
N ILE A 139 9.13 -7.26 -7.59
CA ILE A 139 8.71 -6.63 -8.84
C ILE A 139 8.41 -7.74 -9.86
N LYS A 140 7.29 -7.57 -10.56
CA LYS A 140 6.84 -8.49 -11.60
C LYS A 140 6.66 -7.78 -12.93
#